data_5d5f87d8a16c72edb8a8fe4f0596db05
#
_entry.id   5d5f87d8a16c72edb8a8fe4f0596db05
#
_cell.length_a   1.000
_cell.length_b   1.000
_cell.length_c   1.000
_cell.angle_alpha   90.00
_cell.angle_beta   90.00
_cell.angle_gamma   90.00
#
_symmetry.space_group_name_H-M   'P 1'
#
loop_
_entity.id
_entity.type
_entity.pdbx_description
1 polymer ?
#
loop_
_entity_poly.entity_id
_entity_poly.type
_entity_poly.pdbx_seq_one_letter_code
_entity_poly.pdbx_strand_id
1 'polypeptide(L)'
;LAAGMGSRLKEKTEEIPNALIPINGIPLIINTLNILSNYNISEVIIVVGYLKEKIKSYLGTSYNNMKITYVDNNLYKKSNNIYSLFLTRDYIKEDILLLECDIYFSKKLLEKIVNEEAACNIMVSKYNSKTMNGTVVKIDDNKNVKELIVKNKQDKNFKYNDKYKTVNIYKFSKDFFLKKFIPTIDLYIKTESMNSYYEFVLGALIYYGNDEFKAVIVDEKLWREVDDKNDLEIAERTIWI
;
A
#
# COMPACT_ATOMS: atom_id res chain seq x y z
N LEU A 1 3.56 0.73 4.67
CA LEU A 1 4.10 2.07 4.90
C LEU A 1 3.23 2.81 5.91
N ALA A 2 3.81 3.41 6.97
CA ALA A 2 3.08 4.04 8.09
C ALA A 2 3.68 5.40 8.52
N ALA A 3 4.33 6.10 7.59
CA ALA A 3 5.01 7.36 7.90
C ALA A 3 4.13 8.61 7.73
N GLY A 4 2.96 8.50 7.09
CA GLY A 4 2.07 9.59 6.75
C GLY A 4 1.35 10.22 7.95
N MET A 5 0.89 11.47 7.80
CA MET A 5 0.19 12.22 8.84
C MET A 5 -1.31 11.91 8.93
N GLY A 6 -1.90 11.28 7.92
CA GLY A 6 -3.34 11.01 7.89
C GLY A 6 -4.21 12.28 7.96
N SER A 7 -3.75 13.37 7.35
CA SER A 7 -4.32 14.73 7.53
C SER A 7 -5.82 14.86 7.18
N ARG A 8 -6.38 13.93 6.42
CA ARG A 8 -7.81 13.92 6.07
C ARG A 8 -8.72 13.47 7.22
N LEU A 9 -8.19 12.71 8.17
CA LEU A 9 -8.89 12.29 9.40
C LEU A 9 -8.85 13.36 10.50
N LYS A 10 -8.16 14.50 10.25
CA LYS A 10 -8.13 15.72 11.10
C LYS A 10 -7.93 15.43 12.59
N GLU A 11 -8.91 15.82 13.43
CA GLU A 11 -8.85 15.73 14.89
C GLU A 11 -8.42 14.34 15.41
N LYS A 12 -8.80 13.25 14.70
CA LYS A 12 -8.41 11.90 15.12
C LYS A 12 -6.91 11.62 14.96
N THR A 13 -6.25 12.29 14.01
CA THR A 13 -4.82 12.07 13.73
C THR A 13 -3.89 13.11 14.39
N GLU A 14 -4.40 14.09 15.12
CA GLU A 14 -3.55 15.02 15.87
C GLU A 14 -2.75 14.30 16.97
N GLU A 15 -3.36 13.35 17.64
CA GLU A 15 -2.72 12.61 18.73
C GLU A 15 -2.47 11.13 18.43
N ILE A 16 -3.13 10.56 17.43
CA ILE A 16 -3.04 9.13 17.09
C ILE A 16 -2.57 9.00 15.64
N PRO A 17 -1.44 8.31 15.34
CA PRO A 17 -1.03 8.09 13.97
C PRO A 17 -2.06 7.23 13.23
N ASN A 18 -2.23 7.47 11.90
CA ASN A 18 -3.25 6.79 11.09
C ASN A 18 -3.26 5.26 11.27
N ALA A 19 -2.07 4.65 11.33
CA ALA A 19 -1.91 3.22 11.54
C ALA A 19 -2.53 2.68 12.85
N LEU A 20 -2.68 3.54 13.87
CA LEU A 20 -3.25 3.19 15.18
C LEU A 20 -4.72 3.59 15.34
N ILE A 21 -5.37 4.14 14.30
CA ILE A 21 -6.81 4.43 14.35
C ILE A 21 -7.57 3.11 14.51
N PRO A 22 -8.44 3.00 15.53
CA PRO A 22 -9.19 1.78 15.76
C PRO A 22 -10.41 1.69 14.83
N ILE A 23 -10.65 0.50 14.29
CA ILE A 23 -11.92 0.09 13.69
C ILE A 23 -12.51 -0.98 14.61
N ASN A 24 -13.69 -0.72 15.15
CA ASN A 24 -14.33 -1.61 16.13
C ASN A 24 -13.40 -2.00 17.29
N GLY A 25 -12.61 -1.04 17.79
CA GLY A 25 -11.66 -1.22 18.89
C GLY A 25 -10.31 -1.83 18.52
N ILE A 26 -10.09 -2.24 17.27
CA ILE A 26 -8.83 -2.84 16.80
C ILE A 26 -8.09 -1.84 15.90
N PRO A 27 -6.87 -1.40 16.22
CA PRO A 27 -6.07 -0.54 15.36
C PRO A 27 -5.84 -1.15 13.97
N LEU A 28 -5.86 -0.30 12.92
CA LEU A 28 -5.66 -0.73 11.52
C LEU A 28 -4.42 -1.61 11.34
N ILE A 29 -3.30 -1.20 11.93
CA ILE A 29 -2.05 -1.97 11.82
C ILE A 29 -2.14 -3.33 12.54
N ILE A 30 -2.90 -3.42 13.64
CA ILE A 30 -3.12 -4.69 14.35
C ILE A 30 -3.98 -5.64 13.50
N ASN A 31 -5.01 -5.13 12.82
CA ASN A 31 -5.75 -5.94 11.85
C ASN A 31 -4.82 -6.54 10.80
N THR A 32 -3.95 -5.72 10.22
CA THR A 32 -2.94 -6.16 9.24
C THR A 32 -2.00 -7.21 9.82
N LEU A 33 -1.40 -6.96 11.00
CA LEU A 33 -0.47 -7.89 11.65
C LEU A 33 -1.14 -9.21 12.03
N ASN A 34 -2.38 -9.18 12.52
CA ASN A 34 -3.18 -10.38 12.80
C ASN A 34 -3.37 -11.24 11.55
N ILE A 35 -3.64 -10.61 10.41
CA ILE A 35 -3.81 -11.33 9.15
C ILE A 35 -2.48 -11.90 8.68
N LEU A 36 -1.41 -11.09 8.67
CA LEU A 36 -0.07 -11.51 8.27
C LEU A 36 0.47 -12.69 9.09
N SER A 37 0.16 -12.75 10.39
CA SER A 37 0.61 -13.83 11.27
C SER A 37 0.03 -15.22 10.92
N ASN A 38 -0.96 -15.29 10.02
CA ASN A 38 -1.48 -16.58 9.50
C ASN A 38 -0.67 -17.11 8.30
N TYR A 39 0.33 -16.35 7.84
CA TYR A 39 1.20 -16.72 6.73
C TYR A 39 2.63 -16.94 7.22
N ASN A 40 3.46 -17.57 6.41
CA ASN A 40 4.87 -17.80 6.74
C ASN A 40 5.70 -16.50 6.54
N ILE A 41 5.36 -15.46 7.30
CA ILE A 41 6.06 -14.17 7.29
C ILE A 41 6.88 -14.08 8.59
N SER A 42 8.19 -13.97 8.45
CA SER A 42 9.13 -13.92 9.57
C SER A 42 9.44 -12.51 10.05
N GLU A 43 9.33 -11.51 9.17
CA GLU A 43 9.68 -10.13 9.47
C GLU A 43 8.70 -9.15 8.82
N VAL A 44 8.35 -8.09 9.56
CA VAL A 44 7.58 -6.95 9.06
C VAL A 44 8.42 -5.68 9.20
N ILE A 45 8.69 -5.02 8.08
CA ILE A 45 9.40 -3.75 8.03
C ILE A 45 8.37 -2.63 8.04
N ILE A 46 8.34 -1.81 9.10
CA ILE A 46 7.39 -0.71 9.24
C ILE A 46 8.13 0.62 9.04
N VAL A 47 7.82 1.31 7.95
CA VAL A 47 8.33 2.68 7.75
C VAL A 47 7.46 3.63 8.56
N VAL A 48 8.08 4.34 9.49
CA VAL A 48 7.40 5.26 10.41
C VAL A 48 7.93 6.69 10.25
N GLY A 49 7.09 7.67 10.58
CA GLY A 49 7.44 9.10 10.47
C GLY A 49 6.66 9.93 11.48
N TYR A 50 5.45 10.34 11.12
CA TYR A 50 4.58 11.08 12.03
C TYR A 50 4.21 10.24 13.26
N LEU A 51 4.36 10.83 14.45
CA LEU A 51 4.11 10.17 15.75
C LEU A 51 4.76 8.78 15.87
N LYS A 52 5.95 8.59 15.28
CA LYS A 52 6.64 7.30 15.19
C LYS A 52 6.82 6.60 16.54
N GLU A 53 7.07 7.36 17.60
CA GLU A 53 7.29 6.79 18.95
C GLU A 53 6.00 6.15 19.51
N LYS A 54 4.82 6.68 19.15
CA LYS A 54 3.54 6.04 19.53
C LYS A 54 3.36 4.69 18.84
N ILE A 55 3.72 4.58 17.55
CA ILE A 55 3.69 3.29 16.83
C ILE A 55 4.68 2.30 17.44
N LYS A 56 5.94 2.73 17.65
CA LYS A 56 7.00 1.87 18.20
C LYS A 56 6.66 1.39 19.62
N SER A 57 6.20 2.28 20.49
CA SER A 57 5.81 1.94 21.87
C SER A 57 4.60 1.00 21.92
N TYR A 58 3.66 1.15 20.97
CA TYR A 58 2.46 0.31 20.92
C TYR A 58 2.75 -1.11 20.43
N LEU A 59 3.57 -1.25 19.39
CA LEU A 59 3.83 -2.54 18.73
C LEU A 59 5.04 -3.30 19.30
N GLY A 60 6.02 -2.60 19.90
CA GLY A 60 7.28 -3.21 20.33
C GLY A 60 8.13 -3.69 19.15
N THR A 61 8.92 -4.74 19.37
CA THR A 61 9.90 -5.26 18.40
C THR A 61 9.50 -6.60 17.79
N SER A 62 8.34 -7.15 18.19
CA SER A 62 7.82 -8.41 17.66
C SER A 62 6.29 -8.45 17.78
N TYR A 63 5.65 -9.20 16.90
CA TYR A 63 4.21 -9.46 16.94
C TYR A 63 3.95 -10.92 16.56
N ASN A 64 3.37 -11.70 17.48
CA ASN A 64 3.32 -13.16 17.34
C ASN A 64 4.72 -13.70 16.98
N ASN A 65 4.85 -14.46 15.90
CA ASN A 65 6.13 -15.03 15.44
C ASN A 65 6.89 -14.13 14.44
N MET A 66 6.44 -12.90 14.22
CA MET A 66 7.06 -11.96 13.29
C MET A 66 7.94 -10.96 14.04
N LYS A 67 9.16 -10.78 13.57
CA LYS A 67 10.03 -9.67 13.99
C LYS A 67 9.51 -8.36 13.40
N ILE A 68 9.51 -7.28 14.18
CA ILE A 68 9.22 -5.93 13.69
C ILE A 68 10.53 -5.14 13.58
N THR A 69 10.80 -4.66 12.38
CA THR A 69 11.92 -3.76 12.09
C THR A 69 11.37 -2.39 11.68
N TYR A 70 11.85 -1.34 12.32
CA TYR A 70 11.43 0.04 12.01
C TYR A 70 12.43 0.74 11.11
N VAL A 71 11.91 1.48 10.14
CA VAL A 71 12.68 2.38 9.27
C VAL A 71 12.13 3.79 9.44
N ASP A 72 12.95 4.71 9.93
CA ASP A 72 12.52 6.07 10.24
C ASP A 72 12.57 6.97 8.99
N ASN A 73 11.43 7.47 8.54
CA ASN A 73 11.37 8.57 7.58
C ASN A 73 11.34 9.91 8.33
N ASN A 74 12.51 10.47 8.62
CA ASN A 74 12.63 11.77 9.29
C ASN A 74 12.23 12.96 8.38
N LEU A 75 12.06 12.71 7.09
CA LEU A 75 11.63 13.71 6.10
C LEU A 75 10.13 13.60 5.76
N TYR A 76 9.33 12.89 6.56
CA TYR A 76 7.92 12.62 6.28
C TYR A 76 7.07 13.89 5.96
N LYS A 77 7.44 15.06 6.50
CA LYS A 77 6.77 16.34 6.19
C LYS A 77 7.10 16.90 4.79
N LYS A 78 8.21 16.48 4.21
CA LYS A 78 8.76 16.98 2.93
C LYS A 78 8.78 15.92 1.84
N SER A 79 8.43 14.69 2.18
CA SER A 79 8.43 13.53 1.29
C SER A 79 7.07 12.85 1.27
N ASN A 80 6.88 11.92 0.34
CA ASN A 80 5.69 11.09 0.25
C ASN A 80 6.07 9.61 0.28
N ASN A 81 5.14 8.70 -0.07
CA ASN A 81 5.31 7.26 0.02
C ASN A 81 6.50 6.72 -0.83
N ILE A 82 6.86 7.39 -1.93
CA ILE A 82 8.03 7.02 -2.74
C ILE A 82 9.34 7.03 -1.91
N TYR A 83 9.53 8.06 -1.09
CA TYR A 83 10.72 8.16 -0.25
C TYR A 83 10.67 7.17 0.91
N SER A 84 9.51 6.97 1.51
CA SER A 84 9.30 5.95 2.53
C SER A 84 9.65 4.56 2.01
N LEU A 85 9.22 4.23 0.79
CA LEU A 85 9.55 2.95 0.15
C LEU A 85 11.05 2.85 -0.18
N PHE A 86 11.67 3.91 -0.69
CA PHE A 86 13.11 3.95 -0.98
C PHE A 86 13.98 3.63 0.25
N LEU A 87 13.59 4.09 1.43
CA LEU A 87 14.32 3.84 2.67
C LEU A 87 14.37 2.36 3.06
N THR A 88 13.48 1.52 2.53
CA THR A 88 13.45 0.09 2.86
C THR A 88 14.49 -0.76 2.12
N ARG A 89 15.15 -0.23 1.10
CA ARG A 89 16.02 -0.96 0.15
C ARG A 89 17.08 -1.86 0.82
N ASP A 90 17.68 -1.38 1.92
CA ASP A 90 18.76 -2.08 2.60
C ASP A 90 18.26 -3.21 3.53
N TYR A 91 16.94 -3.31 3.70
CA TYR A 91 16.31 -4.29 4.58
C TYR A 91 15.70 -5.47 3.80
N ILE A 92 15.55 -5.36 2.48
CA ILE A 92 14.90 -6.37 1.66
C ILE A 92 15.86 -7.52 1.35
N LYS A 93 15.48 -8.73 1.80
CA LYS A 93 16.26 -9.96 1.64
C LYS A 93 15.57 -11.02 0.80
N GLU A 94 14.26 -10.94 0.66
CA GLU A 94 13.36 -11.90 0.01
C GLU A 94 12.30 -11.16 -0.81
N ASP A 95 11.40 -11.88 -1.45
CA ASP A 95 10.19 -11.32 -2.05
C ASP A 95 9.37 -10.62 -0.99
N ILE A 96 8.67 -9.56 -1.37
CA ILE A 96 7.96 -8.72 -0.41
C ILE A 96 6.48 -8.57 -0.74
N LEU A 97 5.70 -8.39 0.32
CA LEU A 97 4.37 -7.79 0.27
C LEU A 97 4.49 -6.33 0.71
N LEU A 98 4.13 -5.40 -0.16
CA LEU A 98 4.01 -3.98 0.18
C LEU A 98 2.55 -3.69 0.51
N LEU A 99 2.31 -3.11 1.70
CA LEU A 99 0.98 -2.70 2.16
C LEU A 99 1.03 -1.24 2.64
N GLU A 100 -0.01 -0.47 2.31
CA GLU A 100 -0.24 0.82 2.94
C GLU A 100 -1.03 0.62 4.25
N CYS A 101 -0.80 1.49 5.24
CA CYS A 101 -1.33 1.29 6.59
C CYS A 101 -2.81 1.70 6.75
N ASP A 102 -3.39 2.31 5.74
CA ASP A 102 -4.78 2.80 5.69
C ASP A 102 -5.76 1.81 5.06
N ILE A 103 -5.31 0.60 4.76
CA ILE A 103 -6.16 -0.44 4.19
C ILE A 103 -6.68 -1.36 5.28
N TYR A 104 -8.00 -1.33 5.49
CA TYR A 104 -8.73 -2.30 6.29
C TYR A 104 -9.22 -3.43 5.39
N PHE A 105 -8.87 -4.69 5.71
CA PHE A 105 -9.17 -5.81 4.82
C PHE A 105 -9.37 -7.12 5.57
N SER A 106 -10.04 -8.06 4.91
CA SER A 106 -10.30 -9.41 5.43
C SER A 106 -9.11 -10.35 5.15
N LYS A 107 -9.00 -11.42 5.95
CA LYS A 107 -7.99 -12.48 5.74
C LYS A 107 -8.03 -13.06 4.32
N LYS A 108 -9.23 -13.27 3.77
CA LYS A 108 -9.45 -13.83 2.41
C LYS A 108 -8.79 -13.01 1.30
N LEU A 109 -8.49 -11.73 1.56
CA LEU A 109 -7.85 -10.85 0.57
C LEU A 109 -6.42 -11.30 0.26
N LEU A 110 -5.59 -11.53 1.27
CA LEU A 110 -4.18 -11.87 1.07
C LEU A 110 -3.98 -13.27 0.45
N GLU A 111 -4.91 -14.20 0.64
CA GLU A 111 -4.88 -15.53 0.02
C GLU A 111 -4.75 -15.45 -1.50
N LYS A 112 -5.22 -14.37 -2.11
CA LYS A 112 -5.18 -14.16 -3.57
C LYS A 112 -3.82 -13.76 -4.11
N ILE A 113 -2.95 -13.16 -3.31
CA ILE A 113 -1.70 -12.58 -3.80
C ILE A 113 -0.44 -13.28 -3.28
N VAL A 114 -0.51 -13.95 -2.14
CA VAL A 114 0.69 -14.54 -1.51
C VAL A 114 1.36 -15.61 -2.37
N ASN A 115 0.59 -16.34 -3.18
CA ASN A 115 1.06 -17.43 -4.03
C ASN A 115 1.31 -17.01 -5.49
N GLU A 116 1.12 -15.73 -5.85
CA GLU A 116 1.39 -15.26 -7.20
C GLU A 116 2.89 -15.21 -7.47
N GLU A 117 3.31 -15.59 -8.68
CA GLU A 117 4.73 -15.77 -9.03
C GLU A 117 5.30 -14.69 -9.96
N ALA A 118 4.44 -13.83 -10.54
CA ALA A 118 4.94 -12.76 -11.41
C ALA A 118 5.90 -11.81 -10.67
N ALA A 119 6.80 -11.20 -11.41
CA ALA A 119 7.79 -10.26 -10.85
C ALA A 119 7.15 -9.09 -10.11
N CYS A 120 5.96 -8.65 -10.57
CA CYS A 120 5.14 -7.63 -9.92
C CYS A 120 3.67 -8.02 -9.99
N ASN A 121 3.05 -8.21 -8.83
CA ASN A 121 1.62 -8.48 -8.69
C ASN A 121 0.95 -7.29 -8.02
N ILE A 122 -0.08 -6.74 -8.66
CA ILE A 122 -0.83 -5.57 -8.22
C ILE A 122 -2.24 -6.03 -7.85
N MET A 123 -2.60 -5.90 -6.58
CA MET A 123 -3.96 -6.20 -6.15
C MET A 123 -4.91 -5.08 -6.58
N VAL A 124 -6.00 -5.47 -7.23
CA VAL A 124 -6.96 -4.53 -7.81
C VAL A 124 -8.40 -5.00 -7.60
N SER A 125 -9.34 -4.06 -7.55
CA SER A 125 -10.76 -4.38 -7.63
C SER A 125 -11.44 -3.56 -8.72
N LYS A 126 -12.58 -4.03 -9.22
CA LYS A 126 -13.35 -3.29 -10.23
C LYS A 126 -13.68 -1.90 -9.69
N TYR A 127 -13.43 -0.87 -10.49
CA TYR A 127 -13.65 0.52 -10.05
C TYR A 127 -15.13 0.80 -9.79
N ASN A 128 -15.41 1.37 -8.62
CA ASN A 128 -16.74 1.84 -8.23
C ASN A 128 -16.67 3.34 -7.95
N SER A 129 -17.23 4.15 -8.86
CA SER A 129 -17.17 5.62 -8.78
C SER A 129 -17.89 6.23 -7.58
N LYS A 130 -18.75 5.47 -6.89
CA LYS A 130 -19.48 5.94 -5.71
C LYS A 130 -18.67 5.85 -4.41
N THR A 131 -17.70 4.94 -4.38
CA THR A 131 -16.99 4.57 -3.15
C THR A 131 -15.46 4.59 -3.28
N MET A 132 -14.95 4.78 -4.50
CA MET A 132 -13.51 4.69 -4.76
C MET A 132 -12.97 5.95 -5.42
N ASN A 133 -11.75 6.29 -5.07
CA ASN A 133 -10.93 7.28 -5.76
C ASN A 133 -9.46 6.81 -5.72
N GLY A 134 -8.55 7.55 -6.37
CA GLY A 134 -7.11 7.24 -6.34
C GLY A 134 -6.59 6.59 -7.62
N THR A 135 -5.50 5.83 -7.50
CA THR A 135 -4.79 5.21 -8.62
C THR A 135 -5.61 4.08 -9.23
N VAL A 136 -5.66 4.02 -10.55
CA VAL A 136 -6.35 2.98 -11.31
C VAL A 136 -5.40 2.32 -12.30
N VAL A 137 -5.76 1.10 -12.72
CA VAL A 137 -5.05 0.35 -13.76
C VAL A 137 -6.00 -0.06 -14.87
N LYS A 138 -5.44 -0.24 -16.07
CA LYS A 138 -6.06 -0.96 -17.18
C LYS A 138 -5.37 -2.30 -17.34
N ILE A 139 -6.13 -3.36 -17.55
CA ILE A 139 -5.63 -4.71 -17.74
C ILE A 139 -6.09 -5.28 -19.09
N ASP A 140 -5.35 -6.23 -19.61
CA ASP A 140 -5.77 -7.05 -20.75
C ASP A 140 -6.52 -8.34 -20.31
N ASP A 141 -6.99 -9.12 -21.28
CA ASP A 141 -7.74 -10.36 -21.02
C ASP A 141 -6.92 -11.42 -20.25
N ASN A 142 -5.59 -11.34 -20.32
CA ASN A 142 -4.66 -12.20 -19.59
C ASN A 142 -4.28 -11.64 -18.21
N LYS A 143 -4.98 -10.60 -17.75
CA LYS A 143 -4.73 -9.87 -16.50
C LYS A 143 -3.36 -9.18 -16.45
N ASN A 144 -2.70 -8.95 -17.57
CA ASN A 144 -1.49 -8.12 -17.58
C ASN A 144 -1.90 -6.66 -17.38
N VAL A 145 -1.21 -5.97 -16.49
CA VAL A 145 -1.40 -4.53 -16.29
C VAL A 145 -0.73 -3.79 -17.43
N LYS A 146 -1.50 -3.01 -18.18
CA LYS A 146 -1.04 -2.24 -19.36
C LYS A 146 -0.82 -0.77 -19.07
N GLU A 147 -1.58 -0.22 -18.12
CA GLU A 147 -1.50 1.18 -17.72
C GLU A 147 -1.72 1.28 -16.21
N LEU A 148 -1.00 2.19 -15.56
CA LEU A 148 -1.25 2.62 -14.20
C LEU A 148 -1.36 4.14 -14.21
N ILE A 149 -2.50 4.67 -13.76
CA ILE A 149 -2.87 6.07 -13.87
C ILE A 149 -3.17 6.61 -12.48
N VAL A 150 -2.26 7.43 -11.96
CA VAL A 150 -2.41 8.07 -10.65
C VAL A 150 -3.50 9.15 -10.67
N LYS A 151 -4.10 9.44 -9.53
CA LYS A 151 -5.26 10.34 -9.40
C LYS A 151 -5.07 11.70 -10.06
N ASN A 152 -3.93 12.34 -9.91
CA ASN A 152 -3.65 13.66 -10.47
C ASN A 152 -3.48 13.68 -12.01
N LYS A 153 -3.47 12.52 -12.67
CA LYS A 153 -3.52 12.37 -14.14
C LYS A 153 -4.92 12.06 -14.67
N GLN A 154 -5.92 11.99 -13.78
CA GLN A 154 -7.31 11.72 -14.13
C GLN A 154 -8.07 13.05 -14.19
N ASP A 155 -8.38 13.52 -15.38
CA ASP A 155 -9.15 14.75 -15.60
C ASP A 155 -10.65 14.56 -15.38
N LYS A 156 -11.43 15.64 -15.58
CA LYS A 156 -12.91 15.62 -15.40
C LYS A 156 -13.64 14.70 -16.38
N ASN A 157 -13.02 14.37 -17.52
CA ASN A 157 -13.57 13.51 -18.56
C ASN A 157 -13.05 12.08 -18.48
N PHE A 158 -12.25 11.76 -17.47
CA PHE A 158 -11.63 10.46 -17.32
C PHE A 158 -12.68 9.34 -17.18
N LYS A 159 -12.57 8.32 -18.04
CA LYS A 159 -13.51 7.19 -18.07
C LYS A 159 -13.00 6.03 -17.25
N TYR A 160 -13.82 5.54 -16.33
CA TYR A 160 -13.50 4.45 -15.42
C TYR A 160 -14.07 3.08 -15.82
N ASN A 161 -14.84 2.99 -16.91
CA ASN A 161 -15.62 1.79 -17.26
C ASN A 161 -14.79 0.51 -17.43
N ASP A 162 -13.54 0.66 -17.91
CA ASP A 162 -12.57 -0.43 -18.12
C ASP A 162 -11.41 -0.40 -17.11
N LYS A 163 -11.59 0.30 -16.00
CA LYS A 163 -10.55 0.51 -15.00
C LYS A 163 -10.79 -0.30 -13.73
N TYR A 164 -9.69 -0.63 -13.09
CA TYR A 164 -9.64 -1.25 -11.77
C TYR A 164 -8.92 -0.33 -10.80
N LYS A 165 -9.44 -0.18 -9.58
CA LYS A 165 -8.78 0.55 -8.48
C LYS A 165 -7.68 -0.30 -7.89
N THR A 166 -6.50 0.26 -7.66
CA THR A 166 -5.46 -0.39 -6.85
C THR A 166 -5.90 -0.49 -5.40
N VAL A 167 -5.68 -1.66 -4.78
CA VAL A 167 -5.97 -1.89 -3.34
C VAL A 167 -4.82 -1.39 -2.48
N ASN A 168 -3.74 -0.90 -3.09
CA ASN A 168 -2.50 -0.50 -2.44
C ASN A 168 -1.84 -1.67 -1.66
N ILE A 169 -2.01 -2.88 -2.19
CA ILE A 169 -1.32 -4.10 -1.80
C ILE A 169 -0.64 -4.67 -3.04
N TYR A 170 0.66 -4.92 -2.92
CA TYR A 170 1.50 -5.39 -4.01
C TYR A 170 2.38 -6.55 -3.54
N LYS A 171 2.70 -7.48 -4.43
CA LYS A 171 3.77 -8.45 -4.23
C LYS A 171 4.85 -8.21 -5.27
N PHE A 172 6.08 -8.04 -4.83
CA PHE A 172 7.24 -7.87 -5.69
C PHE A 172 8.23 -8.99 -5.45
N SER A 173 8.78 -9.55 -6.53
CA SER A 173 9.99 -10.35 -6.40
C SER A 173 11.14 -9.47 -5.91
N LYS A 174 12.04 -10.04 -5.11
CA LYS A 174 13.26 -9.36 -4.63
C LYS A 174 14.07 -8.76 -5.78
N ASP A 175 14.21 -9.53 -6.87
CA ASP A 175 15.01 -9.11 -8.02
C ASP A 175 14.39 -7.92 -8.74
N PHE A 176 13.09 -7.93 -8.99
CA PHE A 176 12.38 -6.77 -9.53
C PHE A 176 12.53 -5.56 -8.62
N PHE A 177 12.27 -5.75 -7.33
CA PHE A 177 12.29 -4.66 -6.36
C PHE A 177 13.67 -3.99 -6.26
N LEU A 178 14.74 -4.78 -6.03
CA LEU A 178 16.08 -4.22 -5.79
C LEU A 178 16.83 -3.85 -7.08
N LYS A 179 16.60 -4.56 -8.20
CA LYS A 179 17.38 -4.35 -9.43
C LYS A 179 16.72 -3.40 -10.42
N LYS A 180 15.40 -3.19 -10.31
CA LYS A 180 14.63 -2.33 -11.23
C LYS A 180 13.87 -1.24 -10.52
N PHE A 181 12.99 -1.57 -9.57
CA PHE A 181 12.09 -0.61 -8.95
C PHE A 181 12.87 0.40 -8.10
N ILE A 182 13.70 -0.03 -7.16
CA ILE A 182 14.49 0.88 -6.31
C ILE A 182 15.47 1.77 -7.10
N PRO A 183 16.25 1.28 -8.07
CA PRO A 183 17.10 2.16 -8.88
C PRO A 183 16.31 3.22 -9.67
N THR A 184 15.12 2.87 -10.18
CA THR A 184 14.26 3.83 -10.88
C THR A 184 13.64 4.84 -9.91
N ILE A 185 13.29 4.41 -8.68
CA ILE A 185 12.85 5.31 -7.60
C ILE A 185 13.99 6.29 -7.23
N ASP A 186 15.23 5.80 -7.07
CA ASP A 186 16.38 6.64 -6.77
C ASP A 186 16.61 7.70 -7.83
N LEU A 187 16.55 7.31 -9.12
CA LEU A 187 16.62 8.22 -10.23
C LEU A 187 15.51 9.28 -10.15
N TYR A 188 14.26 8.86 -9.96
CA TYR A 188 13.11 9.76 -9.88
C TYR A 188 13.23 10.76 -8.72
N ILE A 189 13.67 10.31 -7.56
CA ILE A 189 13.87 11.18 -6.38
C ILE A 189 14.92 12.24 -6.66
N LYS A 190 16.00 11.90 -7.37
CA LYS A 190 17.10 12.81 -7.70
C LYS A 190 16.78 13.81 -8.80
N THR A 191 15.95 13.40 -9.77
CA THR A 191 15.65 14.24 -10.96
C THR A 191 14.34 15.00 -10.84
N GLU A 192 13.38 14.50 -10.08
CA GLU A 192 12.04 15.05 -9.96
C GLU A 192 11.74 15.49 -8.52
N SER A 193 11.29 14.55 -7.66
CA SER A 193 10.90 14.87 -6.29
C SER A 193 10.80 13.65 -5.39
N MET A 194 11.23 13.82 -4.13
CA MET A 194 10.90 12.87 -3.06
C MET A 194 9.44 13.04 -2.53
N ASN A 195 8.80 14.17 -2.83
CA ASN A 195 7.39 14.40 -2.50
C ASN A 195 6.48 13.93 -3.64
N SER A 196 6.54 12.65 -3.94
CA SER A 196 5.77 12.01 -5.00
C SER A 196 5.33 10.61 -4.58
N TYR A 197 4.54 9.96 -5.43
CA TYR A 197 4.04 8.61 -5.22
C TYR A 197 4.89 7.59 -5.99
N TYR A 198 5.21 6.44 -5.37
CA TYR A 198 5.95 5.36 -6.05
C TYR A 198 5.19 4.80 -7.25
N GLU A 199 3.87 4.98 -7.30
CA GLU A 199 3.03 4.57 -8.41
C GLU A 199 3.38 5.28 -9.72
N PHE A 200 3.98 6.48 -9.69
CA PHE A 200 4.51 7.12 -10.89
C PHE A 200 5.63 6.29 -11.53
N VAL A 201 6.53 5.80 -10.68
CA VAL A 201 7.64 4.96 -11.12
C VAL A 201 7.13 3.61 -11.60
N LEU A 202 6.17 3.03 -10.88
CA LEU A 202 5.54 1.78 -11.30
C LEU A 202 4.85 1.91 -12.65
N GLY A 203 4.11 3.01 -12.86
CA GLY A 203 3.47 3.34 -14.13
C GLY A 203 4.45 3.49 -15.29
N ALA A 204 5.61 4.11 -15.06
CA ALA A 204 6.67 4.21 -16.05
C ALA A 204 7.24 2.83 -16.42
N LEU A 205 7.52 1.98 -15.44
CA LEU A 205 8.02 0.61 -15.67
C LEU A 205 7.01 -0.24 -16.42
N ILE A 206 5.71 -0.13 -16.11
CA ILE A 206 4.64 -0.79 -16.86
C ILE A 206 4.63 -0.33 -18.33
N TYR A 207 4.78 0.97 -18.56
CA TYR A 207 4.81 1.54 -19.91
C TYR A 207 6.00 1.03 -20.74
N TYR A 208 7.17 0.86 -20.12
CA TYR A 208 8.33 0.26 -20.81
C TYR A 208 8.09 -1.19 -21.23
N GLY A 209 7.20 -1.93 -20.54
CA GLY A 209 6.73 -3.25 -20.96
C GLY A 209 7.76 -4.38 -20.90
N ASN A 210 8.87 -4.19 -20.17
CA ASN A 210 9.97 -5.16 -20.12
C ASN A 210 9.82 -6.18 -18.99
N ASP A 211 8.79 -6.04 -18.15
CA ASP A 211 8.52 -6.90 -17.00
C ASP A 211 7.09 -7.42 -17.02
N GLU A 212 6.86 -8.47 -16.28
CA GLU A 212 5.54 -9.03 -16.08
C GLU A 212 4.84 -8.33 -14.90
N PHE A 213 3.82 -7.57 -15.22
CA PHE A 213 2.93 -6.93 -14.23
C PHE A 213 1.57 -7.59 -14.29
N LYS A 214 1.21 -8.32 -13.23
CA LYS A 214 -0.08 -9.05 -13.15
C LYS A 214 -1.04 -8.36 -12.20
N ALA A 215 -2.30 -8.30 -12.61
CA ALA A 215 -3.39 -7.86 -11.76
C ALA A 215 -3.97 -9.05 -10.99
N VAL A 216 -4.05 -8.92 -9.68
CA VAL A 216 -4.74 -9.85 -8.79
C VAL A 216 -6.09 -9.26 -8.46
N ILE A 217 -7.15 -9.75 -9.14
CA ILE A 217 -8.49 -9.17 -9.03
C ILE A 217 -9.18 -9.70 -7.77
N VAL A 218 -9.68 -8.78 -6.94
CA VAL A 218 -10.41 -9.09 -5.71
C VAL A 218 -11.78 -8.43 -5.67
N ASP A 219 -12.67 -8.96 -4.84
CA ASP A 219 -13.99 -8.36 -4.58
C ASP A 219 -13.82 -7.09 -3.74
N GLU A 220 -14.50 -6.00 -4.14
CA GLU A 220 -14.51 -4.74 -3.39
C GLU A 220 -15.05 -4.88 -1.96
N LYS A 221 -15.83 -5.92 -1.69
CA LYS A 221 -16.38 -6.20 -0.35
C LYS A 221 -15.33 -6.68 0.66
N LEU A 222 -14.14 -7.09 0.22
CA LEU A 222 -13.10 -7.66 1.07
C LEU A 222 -12.14 -6.62 1.65
N TRP A 223 -12.27 -5.36 1.27
CA TRP A 223 -11.36 -4.29 1.69
C TRP A 223 -12.01 -2.92 1.71
N ARG A 224 -11.41 -2.00 2.45
CA ARG A 224 -11.74 -0.56 2.48
C ARG A 224 -10.46 0.24 2.64
N GLU A 225 -10.35 1.34 1.95
CA GLU A 225 -9.37 2.39 2.21
C GLU A 225 -9.98 3.33 3.27
N VAL A 226 -9.20 3.72 4.27
CA VAL A 226 -9.67 4.55 5.39
C VAL A 226 -8.92 5.87 5.38
N ASP A 227 -9.39 6.78 4.59
CA ASP A 227 -8.75 8.05 4.31
C ASP A 227 -9.38 9.21 5.09
N ASP A 228 -10.68 9.14 5.33
CA ASP A 228 -11.42 10.19 5.99
C ASP A 228 -12.46 9.63 6.99
N LYS A 229 -13.24 10.53 7.60
CA LYS A 229 -14.23 10.17 8.62
C LYS A 229 -15.35 9.27 8.04
N ASN A 230 -15.78 9.53 6.79
CA ASN A 230 -16.81 8.74 6.14
C ASN A 230 -16.32 7.31 5.85
N ASP A 231 -15.08 7.18 5.37
CA ASP A 231 -14.47 5.87 5.16
C ASP A 231 -14.37 5.07 6.45
N LEU A 232 -13.99 5.74 7.55
CA LEU A 232 -13.92 5.10 8.87
C LEU A 232 -15.29 4.59 9.32
N GLU A 233 -16.35 5.41 9.19
CA GLU A 233 -17.71 4.99 9.54
C GLU A 233 -18.20 3.80 8.69
N ILE A 234 -17.82 3.76 7.40
CA ILE A 234 -18.12 2.62 6.52
C ILE A 234 -17.34 1.38 6.97
N ALA A 235 -16.05 1.54 7.30
CA ALA A 235 -15.21 0.44 7.78
C ALA A 235 -15.73 -0.15 9.10
N GLU A 236 -16.18 0.68 10.05
CA GLU A 236 -16.77 0.24 11.32
C GLU A 236 -18.07 -0.57 11.15
N ARG A 237 -18.83 -0.32 10.08
CA ARG A 237 -20.03 -1.10 9.72
C ARG A 237 -19.70 -2.36 8.91
N THR A 238 -18.48 -2.51 8.46
CA THR A 238 -18.06 -3.66 7.64
C THR A 238 -17.71 -4.84 8.54
N ILE A 239 -18.45 -5.92 8.41
CA ILE A 239 -18.17 -7.19 9.10
C ILE A 239 -17.68 -8.20 8.06
N TRP A 240 -16.48 -8.73 8.25
CA TRP A 240 -15.95 -9.82 7.44
C TRP A 240 -16.49 -11.16 7.99
N ILE A 241 -17.28 -11.86 7.20
CA ILE A 241 -17.78 -13.22 7.51
C ILE A 241 -16.82 -14.25 6.92
#